data_19108d1d8488243531eebe800bb7b25c
#
_entry.id   19108d1d8488243531eebe800bb7b25c
#
_cell.length_a   1.000
_cell.length_b   1.000
_cell.length_c   1.000
_cell.angle_alpha   90.00
_cell.angle_beta   90.00
_cell.angle_gamma   90.00
#
_symmetry.space_group_name_H-M   'P 1'
#
loop_
_entity.id
_entity.type
_entity.pdbx_description
1 polymer ?
#
loop_
_entity_poly.entity_id
_entity_poly.type
_entity_poly.pdbx_seq_one_letter_code
_entity_poly.pdbx_strand_id
1 'polypeptide(L)'
;MKAFKNRLEEMAEATVNALDYSDSKVEYPDISIVQKWPKEIILPLYDLYKNTRYSELTSILMYTQHQARFEEIGELMLGIGLVEMVHYDKLGDFLLKASDVMDTDIPGNNQLTVHPIIDLGTSAESALKLSLQAEKETLEEYYKVFDSLNKKEEYIKRSDYIPVTYLIQKFIADEEYHISLLKKALKEYEDSDD
;
A
#
# COMPACT_ATOMS: atom_id res chain seq x y z
N MET A 1 -11.47 -23.41 -22.16
CA MET A 1 -12.03 -22.07 -22.44
C MET A 1 -13.30 -21.76 -21.65
N LYS A 2 -14.32 -22.65 -21.57
CA LYS A 2 -15.55 -22.40 -20.82
C LYS A 2 -15.32 -22.20 -19.31
N ALA A 3 -14.46 -23.02 -18.68
CA ALA A 3 -14.12 -22.91 -17.24
C ALA A 3 -13.38 -21.62 -16.89
N PHE A 4 -12.51 -21.14 -17.78
CA PHE A 4 -11.78 -19.88 -17.58
C PHE A 4 -12.70 -18.66 -17.68
N LYS A 5 -13.65 -18.70 -18.62
CA LYS A 5 -14.65 -17.65 -18.78
C LYS A 5 -15.57 -17.55 -17.55
N ASN A 6 -16.04 -18.69 -17.03
CA ASN A 6 -16.86 -18.72 -15.82
C ASN A 6 -16.11 -18.16 -14.61
N ARG A 7 -14.80 -18.47 -14.45
CA ARG A 7 -14.00 -17.96 -13.34
C ARG A 7 -13.76 -16.45 -13.44
N LEU A 8 -13.64 -15.90 -14.64
CA LEU A 8 -13.57 -14.45 -14.84
C LEU A 8 -14.91 -13.76 -14.55
N GLU A 9 -16.03 -14.40 -14.90
CA GLU A 9 -17.36 -13.91 -14.59
C GLU A 9 -17.65 -13.99 -13.09
N GLU A 10 -17.26 -15.06 -12.40
CA GLU A 10 -17.33 -15.21 -10.94
C GLU A 10 -16.44 -14.18 -10.21
N MET A 11 -15.24 -13.91 -10.72
CA MET A 11 -14.36 -12.84 -10.17
C MET A 11 -14.92 -11.44 -10.44
N ALA A 12 -15.64 -11.22 -11.53
CA ALA A 12 -16.31 -9.95 -11.84
C ALA A 12 -17.61 -9.77 -11.04
N GLU A 13 -18.26 -10.86 -10.63
CA GLU A 13 -19.47 -10.85 -9.79
C GLU A 13 -19.15 -10.77 -8.30
N ALA A 14 -18.00 -11.31 -7.87
CA ALA A 14 -17.44 -11.09 -6.53
C ALA A 14 -16.72 -9.74 -6.50
N THR A 15 -17.44 -8.66 -6.72
CA THR A 15 -16.92 -7.30 -6.61
C THR A 15 -16.69 -6.98 -5.14
N VAL A 16 -15.52 -7.35 -4.62
CA VAL A 16 -14.97 -6.71 -3.44
C VAL A 16 -14.81 -5.23 -3.78
N ASN A 17 -15.57 -4.40 -3.08
CA ASN A 17 -15.46 -2.96 -3.29
C ASN A 17 -14.25 -2.45 -2.50
N ALA A 18 -13.20 -2.03 -3.19
CA ALA A 18 -11.99 -1.50 -2.56
C ALA A 18 -12.29 -0.33 -1.60
N LEU A 19 -13.38 0.42 -1.81
CA LEU A 19 -13.79 1.50 -0.92
C LEU A 19 -14.17 1.02 0.49
N ASP A 20 -14.58 -0.23 0.65
CA ASP A 20 -14.92 -0.80 1.96
C ASP A 20 -13.66 -1.12 2.80
N TYR A 21 -12.49 -1.10 2.16
CA TYR A 21 -11.19 -1.37 2.76
C TYR A 21 -10.29 -0.13 2.83
N SER A 22 -10.73 1.01 2.33
CA SER A 22 -10.04 2.30 2.39
C SER A 22 -10.73 3.23 3.38
N ASP A 23 -9.98 4.04 4.14
CA ASP A 23 -10.57 5.06 5.03
C ASP A 23 -11.32 6.11 4.22
N SER A 24 -12.63 6.24 4.50
CA SER A 24 -13.52 7.16 3.78
C SER A 24 -13.48 8.60 4.26
N LYS A 25 -12.74 8.90 5.34
CA LYS A 25 -12.69 10.26 5.93
C LYS A 25 -11.63 11.13 5.25
N VAL A 26 -10.63 10.51 4.66
CA VAL A 26 -9.55 11.20 3.96
C VAL A 26 -9.63 10.84 2.48
N GLU A 27 -9.74 11.84 1.61
CA GLU A 27 -9.76 11.64 0.16
C GLU A 27 -8.37 11.84 -0.45
N TYR A 28 -8.11 11.20 -1.60
CA TYR A 28 -6.88 11.44 -2.36
C TYR A 28 -6.87 12.88 -2.90
N PRO A 29 -5.80 13.66 -2.65
CA PRO A 29 -5.70 15.02 -3.15
C PRO A 29 -5.41 15.06 -4.65
N ASP A 30 -5.72 16.20 -5.26
CA ASP A 30 -5.18 16.54 -6.58
C ASP A 30 -3.69 16.90 -6.44
N ILE A 31 -2.84 16.09 -7.05
CA ILE A 31 -1.37 16.27 -7.06
C ILE A 31 -0.86 16.92 -8.37
N SER A 32 -1.74 17.50 -9.18
CA SER A 32 -1.37 18.09 -10.49
C SER A 32 -0.34 19.22 -10.39
N ILE A 33 -0.33 19.95 -9.26
CA ILE A 33 0.58 21.08 -9.00
C ILE A 33 1.90 20.67 -8.34
N VAL A 34 2.11 19.40 -8.05
CA VAL A 34 3.33 18.93 -7.38
C VAL A 34 4.57 19.21 -8.23
N GLN A 35 5.60 19.74 -7.57
CA GLN A 35 6.91 20.08 -8.14
C GLN A 35 7.98 19.14 -7.56
N LYS A 36 9.22 19.29 -8.03
CA LYS A 36 10.36 18.48 -7.53
C LYS A 36 10.56 18.69 -6.04
N TRP A 37 10.68 17.59 -5.30
CA TRP A 37 10.94 17.54 -3.88
C TRP A 37 12.36 17.07 -3.58
N PRO A 38 12.93 17.43 -2.40
CA PRO A 38 14.26 17.00 -2.00
C PRO A 38 14.35 15.49 -1.82
N LYS A 39 15.57 14.95 -2.05
CA LYS A 39 15.84 13.50 -1.96
C LYS A 39 15.48 12.90 -0.61
N GLU A 40 15.60 13.66 0.48
CA GLU A 40 15.26 13.20 1.83
C GLU A 40 13.76 12.89 2.04
N ILE A 41 12.89 13.44 1.18
CA ILE A 41 11.46 13.09 1.11
C ILE A 41 11.24 11.99 0.08
N ILE A 42 11.91 12.09 -1.06
CA ILE A 42 11.70 11.20 -2.20
C ILE A 42 12.23 9.79 -1.95
N LEU A 43 13.44 9.64 -1.39
CA LEU A 43 14.05 8.31 -1.26
C LEU A 43 13.27 7.37 -0.33
N PRO A 44 12.80 7.79 0.87
CA PRO A 44 11.94 6.96 1.69
C PRO A 44 10.64 6.55 0.98
N LEU A 45 10.01 7.47 0.22
CA LEU A 45 8.80 7.17 -0.54
C LEU A 45 9.08 6.23 -1.72
N TYR A 46 10.24 6.33 -2.36
CA TYR A 46 10.64 5.39 -3.40
C TYR A 46 10.93 3.99 -2.83
N ASP A 47 11.46 3.91 -1.62
CA ASP A 47 11.64 2.65 -0.90
C ASP A 47 10.28 2.02 -0.55
N LEU A 48 9.32 2.81 -0.08
CA LEU A 48 7.94 2.38 0.14
C LEU A 48 7.24 1.97 -1.17
N TYR A 49 7.55 2.61 -2.27
CA TYR A 49 6.97 2.25 -3.57
C TYR A 49 7.31 0.81 -3.99
N LYS A 50 8.61 0.39 -3.92
CA LYS A 50 9.02 -0.90 -4.50
C LYS A 50 10.27 -1.56 -3.93
N ASN A 51 11.03 -0.91 -3.04
CA ASN A 51 12.39 -1.39 -2.73
C ASN A 51 12.51 -2.17 -1.43
N THR A 52 11.48 -2.21 -0.60
CA THR A 52 11.54 -2.86 0.72
C THR A 52 10.57 -4.03 0.83
N ARG A 53 10.74 -4.83 1.88
CA ARG A 53 9.82 -5.95 2.18
C ARG A 53 8.42 -5.49 2.61
N TYR A 54 8.27 -4.24 2.97
CA TYR A 54 7.02 -3.56 3.35
C TYR A 54 6.64 -2.47 2.34
N SER A 55 7.10 -2.56 1.09
CA SER A 55 6.69 -1.64 0.03
C SER A 55 5.31 -2.03 -0.53
N GLU A 56 4.63 -1.05 -1.13
CA GLU A 56 3.34 -1.26 -1.79
C GLU A 56 3.37 -2.44 -2.77
N LEU A 57 4.44 -2.53 -3.58
CA LEU A 57 4.60 -3.65 -4.50
C LEU A 57 4.70 -5.00 -3.78
N THR A 58 5.40 -5.05 -2.65
CA THR A 58 5.54 -6.27 -1.86
C THR A 58 4.20 -6.64 -1.21
N SER A 59 3.46 -5.66 -0.67
CA SER A 59 2.13 -5.84 -0.10
C SER A 59 1.15 -6.38 -1.13
N ILE A 60 1.10 -5.84 -2.33
CA ILE A 60 0.27 -6.36 -3.44
C ILE A 60 0.55 -7.84 -3.69
N LEU A 61 1.83 -8.22 -3.80
CA LEU A 61 2.22 -9.61 -4.06
C LEU A 61 1.86 -10.53 -2.88
N MET A 62 2.09 -10.09 -1.64
CA MET A 62 1.77 -10.83 -0.42
C MET A 62 0.26 -11.07 -0.31
N TYR A 63 -0.56 -10.03 -0.44
CA TYR A 63 -2.02 -10.13 -0.36
C TYR A 63 -2.61 -11.00 -1.47
N THR A 64 -2.09 -10.90 -2.69
CA THR A 64 -2.49 -11.79 -3.80
C THR A 64 -2.20 -13.27 -3.48
N GLN A 65 -1.06 -13.57 -2.85
CA GLN A 65 -0.72 -14.94 -2.45
C GLN A 65 -1.57 -15.41 -1.27
N HIS A 66 -1.83 -14.58 -0.27
CA HIS A 66 -2.68 -14.91 0.88
C HIS A 66 -4.12 -15.19 0.42
N GLN A 67 -4.69 -14.35 -0.45
CA GLN A 67 -6.00 -14.57 -1.06
C GLN A 67 -6.10 -15.93 -1.76
N ALA A 68 -5.07 -16.30 -2.53
CA ALA A 68 -5.09 -17.54 -3.31
C ALA A 68 -4.89 -18.81 -2.46
N ARG A 69 -4.28 -18.68 -1.27
CA ARG A 69 -3.90 -19.82 -0.41
C ARG A 69 -4.86 -20.09 0.74
N PHE A 70 -5.54 -19.07 1.25
CA PHE A 70 -6.35 -19.14 2.45
C PHE A 70 -7.76 -18.59 2.16
N GLU A 71 -8.68 -19.52 1.84
CA GLU A 71 -10.05 -19.19 1.41
C GLU A 71 -10.81 -18.40 2.50
N GLU A 72 -10.61 -18.76 3.77
CA GLU A 72 -11.28 -18.18 4.93
C GLU A 72 -10.99 -16.69 5.16
N ILE A 73 -9.87 -16.18 4.66
CA ILE A 73 -9.47 -14.78 4.73
C ILE A 73 -9.35 -14.13 3.34
N GLY A 74 -9.71 -14.86 2.29
CA GLY A 74 -9.46 -14.47 0.90
C GLY A 74 -10.08 -13.14 0.49
N GLU A 75 -11.31 -12.88 0.93
CA GLU A 75 -12.00 -11.60 0.65
C GLU A 75 -11.30 -10.40 1.31
N LEU A 76 -10.92 -10.52 2.58
CA LEU A 76 -10.18 -9.50 3.29
C LEU A 76 -8.83 -9.20 2.60
N MET A 77 -8.08 -10.25 2.24
CA MET A 77 -6.79 -10.11 1.58
C MET A 77 -6.92 -9.46 0.19
N LEU A 78 -7.98 -9.81 -0.57
CA LEU A 78 -8.27 -9.17 -1.84
C LEU A 78 -8.60 -7.68 -1.65
N GLY A 79 -9.46 -7.37 -0.67
CA GLY A 79 -9.90 -6.00 -0.42
C GLY A 79 -8.74 -5.07 -0.07
N ILE A 80 -7.90 -5.46 0.89
CA ILE A 80 -6.69 -4.70 1.24
C ILE A 80 -5.75 -4.61 0.03
N GLY A 81 -5.47 -5.74 -0.64
CA GLY A 81 -4.58 -5.77 -1.80
C GLY A 81 -5.00 -4.84 -2.95
N LEU A 82 -6.31 -4.60 -3.13
CA LEU A 82 -6.81 -3.61 -4.11
C LEU A 82 -6.51 -2.17 -3.67
N VAL A 83 -6.54 -1.86 -2.38
CA VAL A 83 -6.13 -0.55 -1.86
C VAL A 83 -4.64 -0.35 -2.03
N GLU A 84 -3.81 -1.38 -1.77
CA GLU A 84 -2.36 -1.34 -2.02
C GLU A 84 -2.02 -1.06 -3.50
N MET A 85 -2.82 -1.59 -4.44
CA MET A 85 -2.67 -1.24 -5.86
C MET A 85 -2.95 0.24 -6.12
N VAL A 86 -3.92 0.84 -5.42
CA VAL A 86 -4.19 2.28 -5.51
C VAL A 86 -3.06 3.09 -4.88
N HIS A 87 -2.53 2.68 -3.73
CA HIS A 87 -1.36 3.30 -3.11
C HIS A 87 -0.16 3.29 -4.07
N TYR A 88 0.14 2.13 -4.65
CA TYR A 88 1.20 1.98 -5.64
C TYR A 88 1.03 2.94 -6.83
N ASP A 89 -0.17 3.03 -7.40
CA ASP A 89 -0.49 3.95 -8.50
C ASP A 89 -0.29 5.42 -8.10
N LYS A 90 -0.88 5.85 -6.98
CA LYS A 90 -0.79 7.23 -6.49
C LYS A 90 0.61 7.63 -6.08
N LEU A 91 1.35 6.73 -5.42
CA LEU A 91 2.73 6.97 -5.04
C LEU A 91 3.64 7.04 -6.29
N GLY A 92 3.40 6.18 -7.29
CA GLY A 92 4.06 6.21 -8.58
C GLY A 92 3.84 7.55 -9.30
N ASP A 93 2.59 8.02 -9.39
CA ASP A 93 2.24 9.31 -9.97
C ASP A 93 2.92 10.48 -9.26
N PHE A 94 2.98 10.44 -7.93
CA PHE A 94 3.70 11.43 -7.13
C PHE A 94 5.20 11.42 -7.47
N LEU A 95 5.85 10.27 -7.45
CA LEU A 95 7.28 10.12 -7.71
C LEU A 95 7.68 10.56 -9.11
N LEU A 96 6.85 10.30 -10.12
CA LEU A 96 7.05 10.79 -11.50
C LEU A 96 7.10 12.33 -11.58
N LYS A 97 6.26 13.00 -10.81
CA LYS A 97 6.21 14.48 -10.78
C LYS A 97 7.30 15.07 -9.88
N ALA A 98 7.44 14.49 -8.69
CA ALA A 98 8.25 15.02 -7.61
C ALA A 98 9.76 14.75 -7.76
N SER A 99 10.18 13.84 -8.65
CA SER A 99 11.59 13.43 -8.75
C SER A 99 11.96 12.92 -10.15
N ASP A 100 13.22 12.53 -10.29
CA ASP A 100 13.74 11.84 -11.47
C ASP A 100 14.03 10.35 -11.17
N VAL A 101 13.66 9.85 -9.98
CA VAL A 101 13.92 8.43 -9.60
C VAL A 101 13.16 7.43 -10.47
N MET A 102 12.09 7.88 -11.13
CA MET A 102 11.29 7.08 -12.06
C MET A 102 11.72 7.28 -13.52
N ASP A 103 12.70 8.15 -13.78
CA ASP A 103 13.17 8.41 -15.13
C ASP A 103 13.91 7.20 -15.70
N THR A 104 13.39 6.65 -16.79
CA THR A 104 13.95 5.47 -17.47
C THR A 104 15.25 5.75 -18.22
N ASP A 105 15.58 7.02 -18.46
CA ASP A 105 16.85 7.41 -19.10
C ASP A 105 18.01 7.39 -18.08
N ILE A 106 17.71 7.33 -16.78
CA ILE A 106 18.71 7.16 -15.73
C ILE A 106 19.06 5.67 -15.62
N PRO A 107 20.34 5.27 -15.74
CA PRO A 107 20.75 3.87 -15.63
C PRO A 107 20.26 3.22 -14.32
N GLY A 108 19.57 2.09 -14.44
CA GLY A 108 19.01 1.33 -13.33
C GLY A 108 17.57 1.65 -12.98
N ASN A 109 17.00 2.80 -13.37
CA ASN A 109 15.62 3.15 -13.04
C ASN A 109 14.57 2.33 -13.83
N ASN A 110 14.96 1.71 -14.93
CA ASN A 110 14.12 0.81 -15.71
C ASN A 110 14.12 -0.64 -15.20
N GLN A 111 14.71 -0.89 -14.04
CA GLN A 111 14.76 -2.22 -13.42
C GLN A 111 13.71 -2.33 -12.32
N LEU A 112 12.96 -3.43 -12.34
CA LEU A 112 12.09 -3.82 -11.25
C LEU A 112 12.87 -4.68 -10.26
N THR A 113 13.06 -4.18 -9.05
CA THR A 113 13.60 -4.97 -7.95
C THR A 113 12.43 -5.47 -7.11
N VAL A 114 12.28 -6.78 -6.99
CA VAL A 114 11.30 -7.42 -6.11
C VAL A 114 12.06 -8.02 -4.94
N HIS A 115 11.56 -7.85 -3.72
CA HIS A 115 12.18 -8.45 -2.54
C HIS A 115 12.14 -9.98 -2.68
N PRO A 116 13.29 -10.70 -2.64
CA PRO A 116 13.37 -12.09 -3.09
C PRO A 116 12.71 -13.08 -2.13
N ILE A 117 12.50 -12.70 -0.85
CA ILE A 117 11.97 -13.60 0.18
C ILE A 117 10.91 -12.86 0.97
N ILE A 118 9.66 -13.34 0.82
CA ILE A 118 8.51 -12.92 1.62
C ILE A 118 8.01 -14.18 2.33
N ASP A 119 7.95 -14.15 3.65
CA ASP A 119 7.27 -15.22 4.40
C ASP A 119 5.76 -15.03 4.23
N LEU A 120 5.10 -16.07 3.73
CA LEU A 120 3.66 -16.08 3.51
C LEU A 120 2.89 -16.82 4.60
N GLY A 121 3.60 -17.36 5.61
CA GLY A 121 2.99 -18.20 6.62
C GLY A 121 2.51 -19.55 6.09
N THR A 122 2.05 -20.39 6.99
CA THR A 122 1.57 -21.76 6.72
C THR A 122 0.09 -21.96 7.01
N SER A 123 -0.57 -20.99 7.62
CA SER A 123 -2.01 -20.96 7.97
C SER A 123 -2.57 -19.55 7.79
N ALA A 124 -3.90 -19.42 7.76
CA ALA A 124 -4.59 -18.14 7.73
C ALA A 124 -4.20 -17.25 8.93
N GLU A 125 -4.12 -17.82 10.12
CA GLU A 125 -3.67 -17.11 11.32
C GLU A 125 -2.26 -16.52 11.14
N SER A 126 -1.30 -17.33 10.65
CA SER A 126 0.06 -16.85 10.42
C SER A 126 0.12 -15.80 9.31
N ALA A 127 -0.70 -15.94 8.26
CA ALA A 127 -0.84 -14.95 7.21
C ALA A 127 -1.38 -13.61 7.73
N LEU A 128 -2.43 -13.64 8.58
CA LEU A 128 -2.98 -12.44 9.24
C LEU A 128 -1.91 -11.75 10.12
N LYS A 129 -1.14 -12.53 10.90
CA LYS A 129 -0.06 -11.98 11.75
C LYS A 129 1.05 -11.32 10.93
N LEU A 130 1.46 -11.94 9.83
CA LEU A 130 2.47 -11.39 8.92
C LEU A 130 1.98 -10.12 8.21
N SER A 131 0.74 -10.14 7.71
CA SER A 131 0.10 -8.94 7.14
C SER A 131 0.02 -7.81 8.14
N LEU A 132 -0.44 -8.08 9.36
CA LEU A 132 -0.52 -7.08 10.43
C LEU A 132 0.86 -6.48 10.80
N GLN A 133 1.92 -7.28 10.73
CA GLN A 133 3.27 -6.79 10.96
C GLN A 133 3.75 -5.91 9.80
N ALA A 134 3.49 -6.30 8.54
CA ALA A 134 3.84 -5.52 7.36
C ALA A 134 3.18 -4.15 7.38
N GLU A 135 1.84 -4.08 7.60
CA GLU A 135 1.11 -2.81 7.71
C GLU A 135 1.68 -1.87 8.78
N LYS A 136 2.06 -2.40 9.95
CA LYS A 136 2.66 -1.58 11.00
C LYS A 136 4.02 -1.01 10.58
N GLU A 137 4.83 -1.78 9.87
CA GLU A 137 6.14 -1.33 9.37
C GLU A 137 5.94 -0.26 8.29
N THR A 138 5.00 -0.44 7.35
CA THR A 138 4.63 0.54 6.33
C THR A 138 4.12 1.84 6.96
N LEU A 139 3.20 1.74 7.90
CA LEU A 139 2.64 2.88 8.64
C LEU A 139 3.74 3.69 9.36
N GLU A 140 4.70 3.01 10.01
CA GLU A 140 5.82 3.69 10.69
C GLU A 140 6.67 4.51 9.71
N GLU A 141 6.91 4.00 8.51
CA GLU A 141 7.68 4.71 7.49
C GLU A 141 6.90 5.92 6.92
N TYR A 142 5.60 5.78 6.68
CA TYR A 142 4.77 6.92 6.29
C TYR A 142 4.75 8.02 7.36
N TYR A 143 4.69 7.68 8.63
CA TYR A 143 4.80 8.67 9.73
C TYR A 143 6.17 9.37 9.74
N LYS A 144 7.26 8.67 9.48
CA LYS A 144 8.60 9.30 9.38
C LYS A 144 8.66 10.32 8.25
N VAL A 145 8.06 10.01 7.10
CA VAL A 145 7.96 10.95 5.97
C VAL A 145 7.09 12.14 6.34
N PHE A 146 5.91 11.90 6.92
CA PHE A 146 5.00 12.96 7.35
C PHE A 146 5.66 13.92 8.35
N ASP A 147 6.35 13.38 9.35
CA ASP A 147 7.12 14.16 10.31
C ASP A 147 8.22 14.98 9.63
N SER A 148 8.90 14.42 8.63
CA SER A 148 9.95 15.13 7.90
C SER A 148 9.41 16.29 7.08
N LEU A 149 8.23 16.16 6.49
CA LEU A 149 7.52 17.24 5.79
C LEU A 149 7.19 18.40 6.73
N ASN A 150 6.83 18.11 7.99
CA ASN A 150 6.40 19.10 8.98
C ASN A 150 7.56 19.78 9.74
N LYS A 151 8.79 19.25 9.66
CA LYS A 151 9.94 19.79 10.44
C LYS A 151 10.57 21.03 9.84
N LYS A 152 10.49 21.23 8.52
CA LYS A 152 11.19 22.31 7.84
C LYS A 152 10.23 23.38 7.35
N GLU A 153 10.45 24.60 7.81
CA GLU A 153 9.65 25.77 7.42
C GLU A 153 9.67 26.00 5.89
N GLU A 154 10.76 25.67 5.22
CA GLU A 154 10.89 25.76 3.77
C GLU A 154 9.92 24.81 3.03
N TYR A 155 9.57 23.64 3.60
CA TYR A 155 8.59 22.73 3.03
C TYR A 155 7.17 23.23 3.24
N ILE A 156 6.88 23.73 4.45
CA ILE A 156 5.56 24.27 4.82
C ILE A 156 5.18 25.46 3.96
N LYS A 157 6.16 26.24 3.49
CA LYS A 157 5.95 27.40 2.61
C LYS A 157 5.77 27.07 1.13
N ARG A 158 5.91 25.83 0.72
CA ARG A 158 5.73 25.43 -0.67
C ARG A 158 4.25 25.48 -1.08
N SER A 159 3.99 25.87 -2.33
CA SER A 159 2.63 25.91 -2.88
C SER A 159 1.98 24.51 -2.99
N ASP A 160 2.81 23.47 -3.10
CA ASP A 160 2.39 22.08 -3.20
C ASP A 160 2.48 21.30 -1.87
N TYR A 161 2.76 21.98 -0.75
CA TYR A 161 2.87 21.38 0.58
C TYR A 161 1.56 20.67 1.01
N ILE A 162 0.43 21.37 0.85
CA ILE A 162 -0.88 20.84 1.27
C ILE A 162 -1.24 19.55 0.52
N PRO A 163 -1.25 19.52 -0.83
CA PRO A 163 -1.56 18.26 -1.52
C PRO A 163 -0.56 17.14 -1.20
N VAL A 164 0.73 17.43 -0.99
CA VAL A 164 1.70 16.39 -0.64
C VAL A 164 1.46 15.84 0.76
N THR A 165 1.21 16.70 1.75
CA THR A 165 0.89 16.24 3.11
C THR A 165 -0.43 15.47 3.16
N TYR A 166 -1.46 15.89 2.42
CA TYR A 166 -2.73 15.16 2.34
C TYR A 166 -2.59 13.79 1.67
N LEU A 167 -1.72 13.66 0.66
CA LEU A 167 -1.44 12.35 0.05
C LEU A 167 -0.85 11.39 1.09
N ILE A 168 0.15 11.83 1.85
CA ILE A 168 0.76 11.00 2.90
C ILE A 168 -0.25 10.70 4.02
N GLN A 169 -1.08 11.67 4.41
CA GLN A 169 -2.15 11.45 5.39
C GLN A 169 -3.18 10.42 4.92
N LYS A 170 -3.48 10.38 3.62
CA LYS A 170 -4.39 9.37 3.06
C LYS A 170 -3.79 7.97 3.18
N PHE A 171 -2.52 7.79 2.81
CA PHE A 171 -1.84 6.51 3.01
C PHE A 171 -1.85 6.10 4.49
N ILE A 172 -1.46 7.00 5.41
CA ILE A 172 -1.51 6.74 6.85
C ILE A 172 -2.91 6.28 7.30
N ALA A 173 -3.96 6.96 6.86
CA ALA A 173 -5.33 6.63 7.25
C ALA A 173 -5.77 5.24 6.74
N ASP A 174 -5.37 4.88 5.53
CA ASP A 174 -5.65 3.55 4.97
C ASP A 174 -4.88 2.46 5.71
N GLU A 175 -3.58 2.65 6.00
CA GLU A 175 -2.77 1.69 6.77
C GLU A 175 -3.32 1.48 8.19
N GLU A 176 -3.74 2.57 8.87
CA GLU A 176 -4.41 2.45 10.18
C GLU A 176 -5.72 1.66 10.09
N TYR A 177 -6.46 1.84 9.01
CA TYR A 177 -7.70 1.11 8.77
C TYR A 177 -7.42 -0.37 8.45
N HIS A 178 -6.45 -0.69 7.59
CA HIS A 178 -6.00 -2.08 7.34
C HIS A 178 -5.59 -2.79 8.62
N ILE A 179 -4.79 -2.13 9.46
CA ILE A 179 -4.40 -2.65 10.78
C ILE A 179 -5.63 -2.96 11.64
N SER A 180 -6.68 -2.14 11.61
CA SER A 180 -7.91 -2.37 12.36
C SER A 180 -8.67 -3.59 11.85
N LEU A 181 -8.77 -3.75 10.53
CA LEU A 181 -9.42 -4.89 9.88
C LEU A 181 -8.68 -6.20 10.17
N LEU A 182 -7.35 -6.20 10.04
CA LEU A 182 -6.51 -7.37 10.30
C LEU A 182 -6.57 -7.82 11.77
N LYS A 183 -6.57 -6.85 12.71
CA LYS A 183 -6.76 -7.15 14.15
C LYS A 183 -8.12 -7.77 14.45
N LYS A 184 -9.18 -7.25 13.80
CA LYS A 184 -10.53 -7.79 13.94
C LYS A 184 -10.59 -9.22 13.41
N ALA A 185 -10.10 -9.46 12.20
CA ALA A 185 -10.08 -10.79 11.60
C ALA A 185 -9.26 -11.80 12.42
N LEU A 186 -8.10 -11.39 12.94
CA LEU A 186 -7.28 -12.24 13.79
C LEU A 186 -8.01 -12.64 15.08
N LYS A 187 -8.71 -11.70 15.71
CA LYS A 187 -9.52 -11.99 16.89
C LYS A 187 -10.67 -12.95 16.60
N GLU A 188 -11.38 -12.73 15.50
CA GLU A 188 -12.48 -13.62 15.07
C GLU A 188 -11.97 -15.03 14.77
N TYR A 189 -10.76 -15.15 14.21
CA TYR A 189 -10.12 -16.43 13.97
C TYR A 189 -9.78 -17.15 15.29
N GLU A 190 -9.15 -16.46 16.26
CA GLU A 190 -8.81 -16.98 17.58
C GLU A 190 -10.06 -17.43 18.36
N ASP A 191 -11.15 -16.66 18.31
CA ASP A 191 -12.42 -16.97 18.98
C ASP A 191 -13.15 -18.18 18.34
N SER A 192 -12.82 -18.58 17.10
CA SER A 192 -13.45 -19.71 16.39
C SER A 192 -12.77 -21.06 16.66
N ASP A 193 -11.54 -21.05 17.16
CA ASP A 193 -10.77 -22.25 17.48
C ASP A 193 -10.98 -22.75 18.93
N ASP A 194 -11.73 -21.99 19.76
CA ASP A 194 -12.15 -22.36 21.13
C ASP A 194 -13.57 -23.00 21.14
#